data_5f899d1b6b0361569eaa8f2383518f64
#
_entry.id   5f899d1b6b0361569eaa8f2383518f64
#
_cell.length_a   1.000
_cell.length_b   1.000
_cell.length_c   1.000
_cell.angle_alpha   90.00
_cell.angle_beta   90.00
_cell.angle_gamma   90.00
#
_symmetry.space_group_name_H-M   'P 1'
#
loop_
_entity.id
_entity.type
_entity.pdbx_description
1 polymer ?
#
loop_
_entity_poly.entity_id
_entity_poly.type
_entity_poly.pdbx_seq_one_letter_code
_entity_poly.pdbx_strand_id
1 'polypeptide(L)'
;MFTPKLIVTDLDGTALKNNKDIADETIAAFENCRKKSIHVAIATARYIGGAAYYANKLHADFQILTDGTLVYQNGKLIYSRTMSVDMTNNIIDELKNHGYTSHIAIPTTTALYRYPYNPDDSSTNDNTPAKAAKKSSDTLNLNDIKQDHSPGISFDIDKPFPEEACKIVAHISSDNDAKAIADKCGCAYFHYRGEDTYTFFHKKASKLDAIQQIADFINISLDDICAFGDDINDIEMIEHCGYGVAMENSLDIVKEKADFVTLSNEENGVAKALSQIIDIR
;
A
#
# COMPACT_ATOMS: atom_id res chain seq x y z
N MET A 1 9.99 0.85 28.90
CA MET A 1 10.22 1.57 27.63
C MET A 1 9.93 0.57 26.52
N PHE A 2 9.07 0.90 25.57
CA PHE A 2 8.69 0.02 24.48
C PHE A 2 9.88 -0.11 23.51
N THR A 3 10.23 -1.34 23.14
CA THR A 3 11.28 -1.61 22.16
C THR A 3 10.72 -2.50 21.07
N PRO A 4 10.34 -1.94 19.92
CA PRO A 4 9.77 -2.73 18.85
C PRO A 4 10.78 -3.70 18.24
N LYS A 5 10.30 -4.82 17.71
CA LYS A 5 11.06 -5.75 16.87
C LYS A 5 10.85 -5.48 15.38
N LEU A 6 9.72 -4.84 15.04
CA LEU A 6 9.37 -4.40 13.69
C LEU A 6 8.78 -2.99 13.74
N ILE A 7 9.20 -2.15 12.80
CA ILE A 7 8.56 -0.87 12.53
C ILE A 7 7.89 -0.95 11.19
N VAL A 8 6.61 -0.57 11.14
CA VAL A 8 5.81 -0.47 9.93
C VAL A 8 5.46 0.99 9.69
N THR A 9 5.69 1.50 8.51
CA THR A 9 5.30 2.87 8.14
C THR A 9 4.49 2.89 6.86
N ASP A 10 3.40 3.65 6.86
CA ASP A 10 2.83 4.10 5.60
C ASP A 10 3.80 5.04 4.86
N LEU A 11 3.55 5.30 3.59
CA LEU A 11 4.35 6.17 2.74
C LEU A 11 3.72 7.56 2.60
N ASP A 12 2.58 7.65 1.91
CA ASP A 12 1.97 8.91 1.51
C ASP A 12 1.29 9.61 2.69
N GLY A 13 1.73 10.82 3.04
CA GLY A 13 1.24 11.52 4.23
C GLY A 13 1.91 11.09 5.53
N THR A 14 2.75 10.06 5.51
CA THR A 14 3.45 9.52 6.69
C THR A 14 4.97 9.63 6.54
N ALA A 15 5.63 8.70 5.85
CA ALA A 15 7.09 8.76 5.66
C ALA A 15 7.51 9.72 4.55
N LEU A 16 6.62 10.00 3.59
CA LEU A 16 6.84 10.90 2.48
C LEU A 16 6.34 12.31 2.78
N LYS A 17 7.14 13.30 2.40
CA LYS A 17 6.70 14.68 2.30
C LYS A 17 5.70 14.87 1.14
N ASN A 18 5.04 16.02 1.08
CA ASN A 18 4.06 16.33 0.03
C ASN A 18 4.69 16.35 -1.38
N ASN A 19 6.00 16.68 -1.48
CA ASN A 19 6.77 16.59 -2.71
C ASN A 19 7.18 15.16 -3.10
N LYS A 20 6.74 14.16 -2.35
CA LYS A 20 7.06 12.73 -2.50
C LYS A 20 8.53 12.36 -2.23
N ASP A 21 9.29 13.21 -1.57
CA ASP A 21 10.62 12.86 -1.07
C ASP A 21 10.57 12.30 0.35
N ILE A 22 11.60 11.52 0.71
CA ILE A 22 11.87 11.11 2.10
C ILE A 22 12.99 11.98 2.63
N ALA A 23 12.78 12.59 3.79
CA ALA A 23 13.81 13.39 4.45
C ALA A 23 15.00 12.53 4.89
N ASP A 24 16.21 13.10 4.84
CA ASP A 24 17.43 12.42 5.27
C ASP A 24 17.37 12.01 6.75
N GLU A 25 16.70 12.81 7.60
CA GLU A 25 16.47 12.50 9.01
C GLU A 25 15.61 11.24 9.17
N THR A 26 14.60 11.07 8.32
CA THR A 26 13.74 9.89 8.32
C THR A 26 14.53 8.64 7.89
N ILE A 27 15.34 8.75 6.83
CA ILE A 27 16.23 7.67 6.38
C ILE A 27 17.19 7.27 7.51
N ALA A 28 17.86 8.25 8.12
CA ALA A 28 18.81 8.02 9.22
C ALA A 28 18.15 7.37 10.45
N ALA A 29 16.90 7.73 10.76
CA ALA A 29 16.14 7.12 11.85
C ALA A 29 15.88 5.63 11.59
N PHE A 30 15.46 5.26 10.39
CA PHE A 30 15.28 3.85 10.01
C PHE A 30 16.60 3.06 9.98
N GLU A 31 17.70 3.67 9.50
CA GLU A 31 19.04 3.05 9.58
C GLU A 31 19.45 2.76 11.03
N ASN A 32 19.15 3.67 11.96
CA ASN A 32 19.41 3.48 13.38
C ASN A 32 18.58 2.33 13.97
N CYS A 33 17.34 2.19 13.57
CA CYS A 33 16.50 1.04 13.95
C CYS A 33 17.14 -0.27 13.51
N ARG A 34 17.58 -0.36 12.25
CA ARG A 34 18.25 -1.54 11.70
C ARG A 34 19.56 -1.87 12.44
N LYS A 35 20.37 -0.88 12.81
CA LYS A 35 21.58 -1.08 13.64
C LYS A 35 21.26 -1.71 15.00
N LYS A 36 20.03 -1.56 15.48
CA LYS A 36 19.51 -2.19 16.71
C LYS A 36 18.79 -3.52 16.44
N SER A 37 18.93 -4.07 15.24
CA SER A 37 18.27 -5.32 14.79
C SER A 37 16.74 -5.24 14.79
N ILE A 38 16.17 -4.04 14.62
CA ILE A 38 14.75 -3.82 14.45
C ILE A 38 14.45 -3.92 12.95
N HIS A 39 13.51 -4.77 12.58
CA HIS A 39 13.05 -4.89 11.20
C HIS A 39 12.27 -3.64 10.76
N VAL A 40 12.30 -3.38 9.45
CA VAL A 40 11.56 -2.26 8.83
C VAL A 40 10.64 -2.79 7.75
N ALA A 41 9.39 -2.35 7.75
CA ALA A 41 8.42 -2.59 6.70
C ALA A 41 7.79 -1.27 6.22
N ILE A 42 7.49 -1.18 4.94
CA ILE A 42 6.55 -0.19 4.41
C ILE A 42 5.18 -0.85 4.23
N ALA A 43 4.09 -0.07 4.43
CA ALA A 43 2.71 -0.52 4.23
C ALA A 43 1.93 0.55 3.45
N THR A 44 1.69 0.32 2.15
CA THR A 44 1.18 1.36 1.25
C THR A 44 0.08 0.87 0.32
N ALA A 45 -0.79 1.79 -0.11
CA ALA A 45 -1.75 1.55 -1.18
C ALA A 45 -1.09 1.39 -2.56
N ARG A 46 0.18 1.78 -2.70
CA ARG A 46 0.90 1.75 -3.97
C ARG A 46 1.12 0.33 -4.47
N TYR A 47 1.12 0.18 -5.80
CA TYR A 47 1.63 -1.01 -6.47
C TYR A 47 3.16 -1.01 -6.44
N ILE A 48 3.77 -2.16 -6.74
CA ILE A 48 5.23 -2.36 -6.60
C ILE A 48 6.07 -1.31 -7.36
N GLY A 49 5.64 -0.89 -8.54
CA GLY A 49 6.32 0.17 -9.32
C GLY A 49 6.43 1.49 -8.57
N GLY A 50 5.36 1.88 -7.85
CA GLY A 50 5.32 3.12 -7.08
C GLY A 50 5.91 3.03 -5.67
N ALA A 51 6.24 1.83 -5.18
CA ALA A 51 6.71 1.62 -3.82
C ALA A 51 8.19 1.24 -3.73
N ALA A 52 8.71 0.52 -4.73
CA ALA A 52 10.04 -0.10 -4.68
C ALA A 52 11.19 0.90 -4.44
N TYR A 53 11.12 2.08 -5.07
CA TYR A 53 12.11 3.14 -4.86
C TYR A 53 12.20 3.57 -3.39
N TYR A 54 11.05 3.76 -2.73
CA TYR A 54 10.99 4.17 -1.32
C TYR A 54 11.39 3.04 -0.38
N ALA A 55 10.97 1.82 -0.67
CA ALA A 55 11.38 0.63 0.07
C ALA A 55 12.91 0.48 0.06
N ASN A 56 13.54 0.70 -1.10
CA ASN A 56 15.00 0.67 -1.22
C ASN A 56 15.67 1.81 -0.43
N LYS A 57 15.13 3.04 -0.50
CA LYS A 57 15.65 4.19 0.26
C LYS A 57 15.61 3.95 1.79
N LEU A 58 14.54 3.31 2.28
CA LEU A 58 14.36 2.98 3.69
C LEU A 58 15.03 1.65 4.07
N HIS A 59 15.62 0.94 3.11
CA HIS A 59 16.15 -0.41 3.30
C HIS A 59 15.13 -1.33 3.98
N ALA A 60 13.86 -1.27 3.55
CA ALA A 60 12.78 -2.04 4.13
C ALA A 60 12.97 -3.54 3.90
N ASP A 61 12.90 -4.32 4.99
CA ASP A 61 12.99 -5.78 4.94
C ASP A 61 11.72 -6.39 4.32
N PHE A 62 10.57 -5.73 4.56
CA PHE A 62 9.25 -6.14 4.05
C PHE A 62 8.54 -4.99 3.36
N GLN A 63 7.74 -5.34 2.36
CA GLN A 63 6.93 -4.41 1.60
C GLN A 63 5.49 -4.92 1.57
N ILE A 64 4.61 -4.23 2.29
CA ILE A 64 3.17 -4.43 2.24
C ILE A 64 2.63 -3.48 1.18
N LEU A 65 2.06 -4.03 0.11
CA LEU A 65 1.64 -3.30 -1.08
C LEU A 65 0.14 -3.45 -1.33
N THR A 66 -0.41 -2.53 -2.13
CA THR A 66 -1.80 -2.57 -2.58
C THR A 66 -2.79 -2.77 -1.43
N ASP A 67 -2.67 -1.91 -0.38
CA ASP A 67 -3.52 -1.92 0.82
C ASP A 67 -3.49 -3.25 1.60
N GLY A 68 -2.33 -3.93 1.62
CA GLY A 68 -2.17 -5.18 2.37
C GLY A 68 -2.48 -6.45 1.58
N THR A 69 -2.76 -6.34 0.27
CA THR A 69 -3.04 -7.53 -0.54
C THR A 69 -1.80 -8.34 -0.90
N LEU A 70 -0.62 -7.73 -0.86
CA LEU A 70 0.67 -8.38 -1.17
C LEU A 70 1.71 -8.08 -0.11
N VAL A 71 2.53 -9.08 0.22
CA VAL A 71 3.74 -8.88 1.04
C VAL A 71 4.94 -9.46 0.31
N TYR A 72 5.95 -8.61 0.13
CA TYR A 72 7.24 -9.01 -0.41
C TYR A 72 8.32 -8.94 0.67
N GLN A 73 9.27 -9.87 0.60
CA GLN A 73 10.53 -9.85 1.34
C GLN A 73 11.69 -10.04 0.36
N ASN A 74 12.61 -9.11 0.32
CA ASN A 74 13.79 -9.19 -0.58
C ASN A 74 13.40 -9.49 -2.03
N GLY A 75 12.33 -8.85 -2.53
CA GLY A 75 11.82 -9.06 -3.89
C GLY A 75 11.05 -10.35 -4.13
N LYS A 76 10.87 -11.20 -3.12
CA LYS A 76 10.09 -12.43 -3.20
C LYS A 76 8.70 -12.21 -2.59
N LEU A 77 7.66 -12.57 -3.32
CA LEU A 77 6.29 -12.60 -2.80
C LEU A 77 6.19 -13.71 -1.73
N ILE A 78 5.84 -13.34 -0.50
CA ILE A 78 5.67 -14.28 0.62
C ILE A 78 4.21 -14.42 1.07
N TYR A 79 3.36 -13.47 0.69
CA TYR A 79 1.93 -13.51 0.98
C TYR A 79 1.13 -12.77 -0.09
N SER A 80 -0.08 -13.28 -0.40
CA SER A 80 -1.04 -12.61 -1.25
C SER A 80 -2.47 -12.89 -0.78
N ARG A 81 -3.33 -11.87 -0.87
CA ARG A 81 -4.77 -11.97 -0.64
C ARG A 81 -5.51 -11.26 -1.77
N THR A 82 -5.59 -11.94 -2.87
CA THR A 82 -6.21 -11.47 -4.12
C THR A 82 -7.70 -11.75 -4.17
N MET A 83 -8.41 -11.06 -5.03
CA MET A 83 -9.76 -11.41 -5.45
C MET A 83 -9.68 -12.49 -6.52
N SER A 84 -10.59 -13.48 -6.47
CA SER A 84 -10.67 -14.50 -7.51
C SER A 84 -10.99 -13.88 -8.88
N VAL A 85 -10.68 -14.61 -9.95
CA VAL A 85 -11.02 -14.22 -11.33
C VAL A 85 -12.51 -13.92 -11.48
N ASP A 86 -13.39 -14.74 -10.89
CA ASP A 86 -14.84 -14.52 -10.93
C ASP A 86 -15.24 -13.24 -10.21
N MET A 87 -14.71 -12.99 -9.00
CA MET A 87 -14.98 -11.75 -8.25
C MET A 87 -14.49 -10.53 -9.03
N THR A 88 -13.31 -10.60 -9.62
CA THR A 88 -12.72 -9.54 -10.45
C THR A 88 -13.63 -9.21 -11.62
N ASN A 89 -14.10 -10.21 -12.37
CA ASN A 89 -15.00 -10.02 -13.50
C ASN A 89 -16.36 -9.48 -13.06
N ASN A 90 -16.92 -9.97 -11.96
CA ASN A 90 -18.19 -9.46 -11.43
C ASN A 90 -18.11 -7.96 -11.11
N ILE A 91 -17.00 -7.48 -10.53
CA ILE A 91 -16.79 -6.05 -10.24
C ILE A 91 -16.68 -5.27 -11.56
N ILE A 92 -15.92 -5.75 -12.55
CA ILE A 92 -15.79 -5.10 -13.86
C ILE A 92 -17.17 -4.99 -14.54
N ASP A 93 -17.98 -6.03 -14.50
CA ASP A 93 -19.32 -6.02 -15.07
C ASP A 93 -20.25 -5.04 -14.36
N GLU A 94 -20.16 -4.92 -13.03
CA GLU A 94 -20.94 -3.93 -12.28
C GLU A 94 -20.47 -2.51 -12.58
N LEU A 95 -19.17 -2.25 -12.71
CA LEU A 95 -18.66 -0.94 -13.12
C LEU A 95 -19.19 -0.57 -14.51
N LYS A 96 -19.24 -1.49 -15.47
CA LYS A 96 -19.82 -1.31 -16.80
C LYS A 96 -21.32 -1.00 -16.71
N ASN A 97 -22.07 -1.77 -15.93
CA ASN A 97 -23.51 -1.62 -15.78
C ASN A 97 -23.93 -0.25 -15.21
N HIS A 98 -23.07 0.33 -14.35
CA HIS A 98 -23.26 1.66 -13.77
C HIS A 98 -22.62 2.80 -14.61
N GLY A 99 -21.93 2.46 -15.71
CA GLY A 99 -21.28 3.45 -16.58
C GLY A 99 -19.93 3.98 -16.08
N TYR A 100 -19.32 3.34 -15.09
CA TYR A 100 -18.04 3.74 -14.50
C TYR A 100 -16.84 3.11 -15.24
N THR A 101 -16.67 3.52 -16.50
CA THR A 101 -15.60 2.98 -17.37
C THR A 101 -14.60 4.03 -17.83
N SER A 102 -14.64 5.23 -17.24
CA SER A 102 -13.72 6.32 -17.62
C SER A 102 -12.28 6.08 -17.17
N HIS A 103 -12.09 5.36 -16.07
CA HIS A 103 -10.78 4.98 -15.56
C HIS A 103 -10.91 3.72 -14.72
N ILE A 104 -10.21 2.66 -15.11
CA ILE A 104 -10.08 1.41 -14.35
C ILE A 104 -8.62 0.99 -14.35
N ALA A 105 -8.07 0.73 -13.15
CA ALA A 105 -6.73 0.19 -13.00
C ALA A 105 -6.80 -1.08 -12.13
N ILE A 106 -6.16 -2.16 -12.60
CA ILE A 106 -6.21 -3.47 -11.96
C ILE A 106 -4.78 -3.97 -11.75
N PRO A 107 -4.17 -3.72 -10.59
CA PRO A 107 -2.93 -4.38 -10.21
C PRO A 107 -3.20 -5.85 -9.91
N THR A 108 -2.36 -6.71 -10.47
CA THR A 108 -2.29 -8.15 -10.19
C THR A 108 -0.92 -8.47 -9.56
N THR A 109 -0.65 -9.72 -9.28
CA THR A 109 0.70 -10.14 -8.81
C THR A 109 1.77 -10.04 -9.90
N THR A 110 1.37 -9.90 -11.17
CA THR A 110 2.25 -9.96 -12.34
C THR A 110 2.35 -8.65 -13.11
N ALA A 111 1.29 -7.84 -13.10
CA ALA A 111 1.18 -6.63 -13.94
C ALA A 111 0.20 -5.61 -13.37
N LEU A 112 0.23 -4.41 -13.94
CA LEU A 112 -0.79 -3.39 -13.77
C LEU A 112 -1.58 -3.26 -15.09
N TYR A 113 -2.87 -3.54 -15.05
CA TYR A 113 -3.77 -3.38 -16.19
C TYR A 113 -4.51 -2.04 -16.09
N ARG A 114 -4.81 -1.42 -17.25
CA ARG A 114 -5.52 -0.13 -17.34
C ARG A 114 -6.57 -0.13 -18.45
N TYR A 115 -7.71 0.54 -18.17
CA TYR A 115 -8.77 0.79 -19.14
C TYR A 115 -9.44 2.17 -18.87
N PRO A 116 -9.71 3.00 -19.87
CA PRO A 116 -9.08 2.93 -21.19
C PRO A 116 -7.57 3.14 -21.07
N TYR A 117 -6.80 2.50 -21.93
CA TYR A 117 -5.36 2.70 -21.97
C TYR A 117 -5.03 3.86 -22.91
N ASN A 118 -4.41 4.90 -22.40
CA ASN A 118 -3.87 5.99 -23.20
C ASN A 118 -2.36 6.07 -23.00
N PRO A 119 -1.55 5.67 -23.99
CA PRO A 119 -0.09 5.73 -23.89
C PRO A 119 0.47 7.16 -23.80
N ASP A 120 -0.32 8.16 -24.22
CA ASP A 120 0.06 9.59 -24.23
C ASP A 120 -0.44 10.33 -22.95
N ASP A 121 -1.08 9.65 -22.03
CA ASP A 121 -1.55 10.25 -20.79
C ASP A 121 -0.35 10.59 -19.89
N SER A 122 0.00 11.88 -19.87
CA SER A 122 1.13 12.41 -19.10
C SER A 122 0.92 12.34 -17.56
N SER A 123 -0.28 12.07 -17.09
CA SER A 123 -0.54 11.72 -15.69
C SER A 123 0.05 10.34 -15.34
N THR A 124 0.41 9.58 -16.37
CA THR A 124 1.09 8.29 -16.33
C THR A 124 2.44 8.36 -17.05
N ASN A 125 3.23 9.42 -16.84
CA ASN A 125 4.53 9.62 -17.52
C ASN A 125 5.43 8.41 -17.30
N ASP A 126 5.30 7.42 -18.21
CA ASP A 126 6.21 6.31 -18.27
C ASP A 126 6.36 5.68 -19.64
N ASN A 127 7.47 6.00 -20.27
CA ASN A 127 7.91 5.42 -21.53
C ASN A 127 8.78 4.16 -21.38
N THR A 128 8.75 3.49 -20.24
CA THR A 128 9.50 2.23 -20.11
C THR A 128 8.54 1.05 -20.27
N PRO A 129 8.68 0.20 -21.30
CA PRO A 129 7.85 -0.98 -21.42
C PRO A 129 8.10 -1.88 -20.22
N ALA A 130 7.06 -2.16 -19.44
CA ALA A 130 7.12 -3.21 -18.45
C ALA A 130 7.46 -4.50 -19.19
N LYS A 131 8.71 -4.95 -19.05
CA LYS A 131 9.01 -6.35 -19.39
C LYS A 131 8.11 -7.17 -18.47
N ALA A 132 7.16 -7.86 -19.06
CA ALA A 132 6.31 -8.80 -18.36
C ALA A 132 7.17 -9.58 -17.37
N ALA A 133 6.81 -9.53 -16.09
CA ALA A 133 7.48 -10.34 -15.09
C ALA A 133 7.40 -11.80 -15.58
N LYS A 134 8.54 -12.37 -15.90
CA LYS A 134 8.61 -13.76 -16.30
C LYS A 134 8.15 -14.59 -15.11
N LYS A 135 7.32 -15.58 -15.42
CA LYS A 135 6.79 -16.64 -14.53
C LYS A 135 7.36 -16.68 -13.11
N SER A 136 6.47 -16.85 -12.16
CA SER A 136 6.48 -16.96 -10.70
C SER A 136 7.69 -17.57 -9.95
N SER A 137 8.87 -17.65 -10.53
CA SER A 137 10.09 -18.16 -9.88
C SER A 137 11.25 -17.15 -9.80
N ASP A 138 11.13 -15.99 -10.47
CA ASP A 138 12.22 -15.04 -10.50
C ASP A 138 12.01 -13.94 -9.45
N THR A 139 12.97 -13.81 -8.54
CA THR A 139 13.04 -12.71 -7.57
C THR A 139 13.09 -11.39 -8.34
N LEU A 140 12.11 -10.50 -8.09
CA LEU A 140 12.12 -9.15 -8.64
C LEU A 140 13.35 -8.41 -8.11
N ASN A 141 14.21 -7.92 -9.01
CA ASN A 141 15.29 -7.05 -8.59
C ASN A 141 14.74 -5.63 -8.40
N LEU A 142 14.38 -5.30 -7.17
CA LEU A 142 13.79 -4.02 -6.79
C LEU A 142 14.70 -2.83 -7.11
N ASN A 143 16.01 -3.04 -7.23
CA ASN A 143 16.98 -2.00 -7.58
C ASN A 143 16.87 -1.54 -9.04
N ASP A 144 16.25 -2.35 -9.90
CA ASP A 144 16.05 -2.01 -11.31
C ASP A 144 14.79 -1.15 -11.54
N ILE A 145 13.94 -1.00 -10.50
CA ILE A 145 12.70 -0.20 -10.56
C ILE A 145 13.05 1.24 -10.20
N LYS A 146 13.16 2.09 -11.23
CA LYS A 146 13.28 3.53 -11.07
C LYS A 146 11.89 4.13 -10.83
N GLN A 147 11.87 5.26 -10.10
CA GLN A 147 10.70 6.01 -9.63
C GLN A 147 9.45 5.89 -10.53
N ASP A 148 8.38 5.44 -9.89
CA ASP A 148 6.95 5.43 -10.22
C ASP A 148 6.53 5.48 -11.69
N HIS A 149 6.76 4.38 -12.40
CA HIS A 149 6.42 4.33 -13.81
C HIS A 149 6.28 2.87 -14.27
N SER A 150 5.20 2.20 -13.83
CA SER A 150 4.81 0.94 -14.47
C SER A 150 3.80 1.25 -15.58
N PRO A 151 4.21 1.16 -16.86
CA PRO A 151 3.25 1.27 -17.93
C PRO A 151 2.20 0.19 -17.74
N GLY A 152 0.94 0.61 -17.74
CA GLY A 152 -0.17 -0.33 -17.67
C GLY A 152 -0.22 -1.18 -18.93
N ILE A 153 -0.73 -2.41 -18.80
CA ILE A 153 -1.12 -3.24 -19.92
C ILE A 153 -2.58 -2.93 -20.25
N SER A 154 -2.86 -2.63 -21.51
CA SER A 154 -4.24 -2.49 -21.97
C SER A 154 -4.99 -3.80 -21.83
N PHE A 155 -6.24 -3.76 -21.36
CA PHE A 155 -7.14 -4.91 -21.42
C PHE A 155 -8.45 -4.54 -22.14
N ASP A 156 -9.11 -5.55 -22.70
CA ASP A 156 -10.40 -5.40 -23.37
C ASP A 156 -11.52 -5.61 -22.34
N ILE A 157 -12.21 -4.53 -21.99
CA ILE A 157 -13.26 -4.54 -20.96
C ILE A 157 -14.48 -5.41 -21.36
N ASP A 158 -14.61 -5.75 -22.63
CA ASP A 158 -15.70 -6.60 -23.15
C ASP A 158 -15.34 -8.08 -23.15
N LYS A 159 -14.14 -8.42 -22.70
CA LYS A 159 -13.69 -9.82 -22.51
C LYS A 159 -13.45 -10.14 -21.05
N PRO A 160 -13.61 -11.40 -20.64
CA PRO A 160 -13.27 -11.81 -19.28
C PRO A 160 -11.83 -11.46 -18.95
N PHE A 161 -11.64 -10.79 -17.80
CA PHE A 161 -10.32 -10.52 -17.27
C PHE A 161 -9.68 -11.83 -16.79
N PRO A 162 -8.41 -12.13 -17.17
CA PRO A 162 -7.89 -13.49 -17.07
C PRO A 162 -7.21 -13.83 -15.74
N GLU A 163 -7.01 -12.84 -14.84
CA GLU A 163 -6.17 -13.02 -13.66
C GLU A 163 -6.90 -12.66 -12.35
N GLU A 164 -6.37 -13.14 -11.23
CA GLU A 164 -6.74 -12.65 -9.91
C GLU A 164 -6.24 -11.21 -9.72
N ALA A 165 -7.09 -10.33 -9.21
CA ALA A 165 -6.73 -8.95 -8.94
C ALA A 165 -6.34 -8.72 -7.48
N CYS A 166 -5.31 -7.92 -7.25
CA CYS A 166 -5.02 -7.40 -5.91
C CYS A 166 -6.11 -6.43 -5.49
N LYS A 167 -6.45 -5.51 -6.38
CA LYS A 167 -7.57 -4.58 -6.22
C LYS A 167 -8.06 -4.11 -7.59
N ILE A 168 -9.21 -3.44 -7.62
CA ILE A 168 -9.68 -2.68 -8.78
C ILE A 168 -9.83 -1.23 -8.34
N VAL A 169 -9.18 -0.31 -9.03
CA VAL A 169 -9.30 1.13 -8.83
C VAL A 169 -10.17 1.69 -9.94
N ALA A 170 -11.18 2.49 -9.61
CA ALA A 170 -12.07 3.09 -10.59
C ALA A 170 -12.51 4.49 -10.16
N HIS A 171 -12.80 5.35 -11.15
CA HIS A 171 -13.47 6.63 -10.87
C HIS A 171 -14.97 6.39 -10.76
N ILE A 172 -15.56 6.73 -9.61
CA ILE A 172 -16.98 6.58 -9.31
C ILE A 172 -17.48 7.89 -8.71
N SER A 173 -18.62 8.39 -9.21
CA SER A 173 -19.20 9.65 -8.75
C SER A 173 -20.16 9.52 -7.56
N SER A 174 -20.44 8.29 -7.11
CA SER A 174 -21.44 7.99 -6.08
C SER A 174 -20.94 6.96 -5.09
N ASP A 175 -20.84 7.35 -3.82
CA ASP A 175 -20.50 6.41 -2.74
C ASP A 175 -21.56 5.29 -2.60
N ASN A 176 -22.82 5.60 -2.84
CA ASN A 176 -23.90 4.61 -2.81
C ASN A 176 -23.71 3.54 -3.88
N ASP A 177 -23.22 3.90 -5.08
CA ASP A 177 -22.99 2.95 -6.15
C ASP A 177 -21.74 2.09 -5.83
N ALA A 178 -20.66 2.70 -5.32
CA ALA A 178 -19.50 1.96 -4.87
C ALA A 178 -19.86 0.93 -3.80
N LYS A 179 -20.68 1.34 -2.82
CA LYS A 179 -21.21 0.44 -1.79
C LYS A 179 -22.06 -0.68 -2.39
N ALA A 180 -22.98 -0.35 -3.30
CA ALA A 180 -23.85 -1.35 -3.93
C ALA A 180 -23.05 -2.39 -4.73
N ILE A 181 -22.03 -1.94 -5.47
CA ILE A 181 -21.10 -2.83 -6.19
C ILE A 181 -20.37 -3.74 -5.22
N ALA A 182 -19.81 -3.18 -4.13
CA ALA A 182 -19.09 -3.96 -3.14
C ALA A 182 -19.97 -5.00 -2.45
N ASP A 183 -21.17 -4.61 -2.02
CA ASP A 183 -22.14 -5.53 -1.38
C ASP A 183 -22.54 -6.67 -2.33
N LYS A 184 -22.83 -6.35 -3.60
CA LYS A 184 -23.22 -7.33 -4.61
C LYS A 184 -22.12 -8.32 -4.96
N CYS A 185 -20.88 -7.83 -5.08
CA CYS A 185 -19.72 -8.65 -5.42
C CYS A 185 -19.07 -9.35 -4.21
N GLY A 186 -19.48 -9.00 -2.98
CA GLY A 186 -18.96 -9.58 -1.75
C GLY A 186 -17.51 -9.18 -1.43
N CYS A 187 -17.10 -7.98 -1.89
CA CYS A 187 -15.78 -7.40 -1.64
C CYS A 187 -15.84 -6.23 -0.64
N ALA A 188 -14.70 -5.70 -0.24
CA ALA A 188 -14.58 -4.43 0.44
C ALA A 188 -14.34 -3.31 -0.57
N TYR A 189 -14.62 -2.08 -0.17
CA TYR A 189 -14.25 -0.89 -0.93
C TYR A 189 -13.69 0.19 -0.03
N PHE A 190 -12.94 1.11 -0.64
CA PHE A 190 -12.38 2.28 0.01
C PHE A 190 -12.44 3.47 -0.94
N HIS A 191 -12.71 4.67 -0.41
CA HIS A 191 -12.76 5.92 -1.14
C HIS A 191 -11.51 6.74 -0.81
N TYR A 192 -10.66 7.03 -1.80
CA TYR A 192 -9.49 7.86 -1.57
C TYR A 192 -9.89 9.31 -1.35
N ARG A 193 -9.30 9.90 -0.31
CA ARG A 193 -9.63 11.24 0.16
C ARG A 193 -9.36 12.30 -0.91
N GLY A 194 -10.39 13.12 -1.20
CA GLY A 194 -10.29 14.27 -2.10
C GLY A 194 -10.27 13.94 -3.59
N GLU A 195 -10.56 12.70 -3.95
CA GLU A 195 -10.62 12.22 -5.33
C GLU A 195 -11.94 11.48 -5.58
N ASP A 196 -12.36 11.39 -6.86
CA ASP A 196 -13.48 10.50 -7.26
C ASP A 196 -12.98 9.06 -7.45
N THR A 197 -11.98 8.64 -6.68
CA THR A 197 -11.27 7.37 -6.86
C THR A 197 -11.66 6.40 -5.76
N TYR A 198 -12.22 5.27 -6.18
CA TYR A 198 -12.60 4.16 -5.33
C TYR A 198 -11.76 2.93 -5.65
N THR A 199 -11.51 2.13 -4.63
CA THR A 199 -10.83 0.84 -4.79
C THR A 199 -11.70 -0.27 -4.22
N PHE A 200 -11.74 -1.41 -4.93
CA PHE A 200 -12.38 -2.65 -4.50
C PHE A 200 -11.32 -3.71 -4.29
N PHE A 201 -11.42 -4.45 -3.21
CA PHE A 201 -10.44 -5.46 -2.84
C PHE A 201 -11.07 -6.58 -2.00
N HIS A 202 -10.31 -7.63 -1.77
CA HIS A 202 -10.77 -8.76 -0.97
C HIS A 202 -11.08 -8.29 0.47
N LYS A 203 -12.30 -8.57 0.98
CA LYS A 203 -12.82 -8.06 2.27
C LYS A 203 -11.99 -8.40 3.52
N LYS A 204 -11.04 -9.34 3.41
CA LYS A 204 -10.12 -9.69 4.50
C LYS A 204 -8.72 -9.09 4.28
N ALA A 205 -8.50 -8.37 3.17
CA ALA A 205 -7.23 -7.72 2.96
C ALA A 205 -7.21 -6.39 3.73
N SER A 206 -6.16 -6.18 4.51
CA SER A 206 -5.87 -4.91 5.16
C SER A 206 -4.37 -4.84 5.47
N LYS A 207 -3.87 -3.64 5.77
CA LYS A 207 -2.49 -3.48 6.22
C LYS A 207 -2.21 -4.31 7.47
N LEU A 208 -3.17 -4.41 8.40
CA LEU A 208 -3.05 -5.22 9.61
C LEU A 208 -2.99 -6.72 9.32
N ASP A 209 -3.86 -7.25 8.42
CA ASP A 209 -3.78 -8.67 8.01
C ASP A 209 -2.40 -9.01 7.45
N ALA A 210 -1.84 -8.14 6.61
CA ALA A 210 -0.50 -8.30 6.06
C ALA A 210 0.61 -8.20 7.13
N ILE A 211 0.48 -7.29 8.10
CA ILE A 211 1.40 -7.17 9.23
C ILE A 211 1.37 -8.45 10.08
N GLN A 212 0.19 -9.03 10.33
CA GLN A 212 0.06 -10.30 11.04
C GLN A 212 0.82 -11.42 10.32
N GLN A 213 0.76 -11.47 8.97
CA GLN A 213 1.51 -12.47 8.20
C GLN A 213 3.04 -12.27 8.33
N ILE A 214 3.52 -11.03 8.40
CA ILE A 214 4.92 -10.75 8.68
C ILE A 214 5.28 -11.17 10.10
N ALA A 215 4.45 -10.83 11.09
CA ALA A 215 4.65 -11.18 12.49
C ALA A 215 4.78 -12.69 12.68
N ASP A 216 3.87 -13.46 12.07
CA ASP A 216 3.91 -14.92 12.07
C ASP A 216 5.19 -15.45 11.37
N PHE A 217 5.58 -14.85 10.24
CA PHE A 217 6.75 -15.25 9.47
C PHE A 217 8.07 -15.08 10.23
N ILE A 218 8.22 -14.00 11.03
CA ILE A 218 9.42 -13.74 11.84
C ILE A 218 9.25 -14.12 13.31
N ASN A 219 8.13 -14.75 13.67
CA ASN A 219 7.83 -15.25 15.02
C ASN A 219 7.88 -14.15 16.10
N ILE A 220 7.13 -13.08 15.88
CA ILE A 220 6.89 -11.99 16.84
C ILE A 220 5.39 -11.79 17.03
N SER A 221 4.98 -11.05 18.09
CA SER A 221 3.57 -10.66 18.26
C SER A 221 3.29 -9.26 17.69
N LEU A 222 2.01 -8.91 17.49
CA LEU A 222 1.62 -7.54 17.16
C LEU A 222 2.08 -6.56 18.25
N ASP A 223 2.14 -6.99 19.52
CA ASP A 223 2.64 -6.16 20.64
C ASP A 223 4.12 -5.76 20.50
N ASP A 224 4.88 -6.45 19.65
CA ASP A 224 6.28 -6.13 19.34
C ASP A 224 6.44 -5.12 18.18
N ILE A 225 5.35 -4.57 17.65
CA ILE A 225 5.33 -3.77 16.42
C ILE A 225 4.97 -2.33 16.71
N CYS A 226 5.72 -1.38 16.10
CA CYS A 226 5.37 0.02 16.05
C CYS A 226 4.86 0.37 14.65
N ALA A 227 3.65 0.94 14.55
CA ALA A 227 3.00 1.28 13.28
C ALA A 227 2.81 2.80 13.15
N PHE A 228 3.11 3.35 11.97
CA PHE A 228 2.94 4.76 11.61
C PHE A 228 1.97 4.91 10.46
N GLY A 229 1.01 5.84 10.55
CA GLY A 229 0.06 6.10 9.49
C GLY A 229 -0.69 7.43 9.67
N ASP A 230 -1.52 7.79 8.67
CA ASP A 230 -2.25 9.05 8.67
C ASP A 230 -3.69 8.97 8.13
N ASP A 231 -4.07 7.92 7.42
CA ASP A 231 -5.38 7.82 6.77
C ASP A 231 -6.20 6.63 7.31
N ILE A 232 -7.45 6.53 6.86
CA ILE A 232 -8.43 5.54 7.32
C ILE A 232 -7.94 4.09 7.15
N ASN A 233 -7.21 3.80 6.06
CA ASN A 233 -6.65 2.46 5.82
C ASN A 233 -5.49 2.09 6.77
N ASP A 234 -5.04 3.03 7.63
CA ASP A 234 -4.03 2.81 8.66
C ASP A 234 -4.64 2.51 10.04
N ILE A 235 -5.92 2.81 10.23
CA ILE A 235 -6.57 2.73 11.55
C ILE A 235 -6.34 1.37 12.20
N GLU A 236 -6.56 0.27 11.47
CA GLU A 236 -6.43 -1.07 12.04
C GLU A 236 -5.00 -1.35 12.52
N MET A 237 -3.97 -0.98 11.75
CA MET A 237 -2.58 -1.21 12.16
C MET A 237 -2.18 -0.30 13.33
N ILE A 238 -2.68 0.94 13.38
CA ILE A 238 -2.45 1.88 14.48
C ILE A 238 -3.11 1.38 15.76
N GLU A 239 -4.36 0.90 15.69
CA GLU A 239 -5.12 0.47 16.87
C GLU A 239 -4.64 -0.87 17.44
N HIS A 240 -4.09 -1.77 16.62
CA HIS A 240 -3.84 -3.16 17.03
C HIS A 240 -2.37 -3.57 17.10
N CYS A 241 -1.44 -2.76 16.60
CA CYS A 241 -0.02 -2.97 16.86
C CYS A 241 0.33 -2.48 18.28
N GLY A 242 1.45 -2.98 18.83
CA GLY A 242 1.87 -2.70 20.20
C GLY A 242 2.13 -1.22 20.49
N TYR A 243 2.39 -0.40 19.46
CA TYR A 243 2.48 1.04 19.57
C TYR A 243 2.07 1.73 18.27
N GLY A 244 0.90 2.33 18.27
CA GLY A 244 0.36 3.06 17.13
C GLY A 244 0.71 4.54 17.17
N VAL A 245 1.27 5.05 16.08
CA VAL A 245 1.66 6.46 15.94
C VAL A 245 0.91 7.11 14.78
N ALA A 246 0.08 8.10 15.08
CA ALA A 246 -0.56 8.94 14.09
C ALA A 246 0.31 10.17 13.78
N MET A 247 0.32 10.58 12.52
CA MET A 247 0.95 11.84 12.12
C MET A 247 0.08 13.04 12.54
N GLU A 248 0.67 14.23 12.72
CA GLU A 248 -0.10 15.45 13.04
C GLU A 248 -1.09 15.81 11.92
N ASN A 249 -0.71 15.56 10.66
CA ASN A 249 -1.58 15.75 9.49
C ASN A 249 -2.64 14.66 9.30
N SER A 250 -2.72 13.66 10.18
CA SER A 250 -3.73 12.58 10.12
C SER A 250 -5.13 13.10 10.32
N LEU A 251 -6.10 12.31 9.86
CA LEU A 251 -7.50 12.48 10.23
C LEU A 251 -7.70 12.34 11.75
N ASP A 252 -8.65 13.09 12.31
CA ASP A 252 -8.91 13.06 13.75
C ASP A 252 -9.24 11.64 14.25
N ILE A 253 -10.03 10.89 13.47
CA ILE A 253 -10.37 9.49 13.80
C ILE A 253 -9.12 8.58 13.88
N VAL A 254 -8.07 8.86 13.13
CA VAL A 254 -6.79 8.13 13.20
C VAL A 254 -6.03 8.50 14.46
N LYS A 255 -6.00 9.82 14.80
CA LYS A 255 -5.37 10.32 16.02
C LYS A 255 -6.03 9.78 17.29
N GLU A 256 -7.36 9.62 17.28
CA GLU A 256 -8.14 9.06 18.39
C GLU A 256 -7.79 7.58 18.68
N LYS A 257 -7.26 6.86 17.70
CA LYS A 257 -6.89 5.44 17.80
C LYS A 257 -5.43 5.21 18.14
N ALA A 258 -4.60 6.25 18.03
CA ALA A 258 -3.16 6.15 18.23
C ALA A 258 -2.76 6.27 19.70
N ASP A 259 -1.70 5.55 20.08
CA ASP A 259 -1.04 5.72 21.39
C ASP A 259 -0.28 7.05 21.46
N PHE A 260 0.19 7.54 20.32
CA PHE A 260 0.97 8.76 20.22
C PHE A 260 0.68 9.53 18.93
N VAL A 261 0.58 10.86 19.03
CA VAL A 261 0.53 11.76 17.87
C VAL A 261 1.86 12.47 17.75
N THR A 262 2.55 12.22 16.64
CA THR A 262 3.83 12.86 16.34
C THR A 262 3.65 14.14 15.52
N LEU A 263 4.73 14.75 15.03
CA LEU A 263 4.70 15.90 14.12
C LEU A 263 4.17 15.48 12.74
N SER A 264 3.91 16.45 11.87
CA SER A 264 3.49 16.22 10.48
C SER A 264 4.58 15.52 9.64
N ASN A 265 4.18 14.98 8.51
CA ASN A 265 5.11 14.43 7.52
C ASN A 265 6.09 15.48 6.98
N GLU A 266 5.69 16.75 6.89
CA GLU A 266 6.57 17.87 6.51
C GLU A 266 7.63 18.18 7.56
N GLU A 267 7.34 17.92 8.84
CA GLU A 267 8.21 18.18 9.97
C GLU A 267 9.01 16.96 10.43
N ASN A 268 9.12 15.95 9.57
CA ASN A 268 9.85 14.70 9.83
C ASN A 268 9.29 13.93 11.05
N GLY A 269 7.96 13.88 11.19
CA GLY A 269 7.26 13.29 12.35
C GLY A 269 7.67 11.86 12.65
N VAL A 270 7.89 11.01 11.62
CA VAL A 270 8.37 9.64 11.80
C VAL A 270 9.73 9.60 12.49
N ALA A 271 10.70 10.39 12.00
CA ALA A 271 12.04 10.47 12.61
C ALA A 271 11.96 10.96 14.07
N LYS A 272 11.10 11.97 14.30
CA LYS A 272 10.91 12.55 15.64
C LYS A 272 10.34 11.51 16.61
N ALA A 273 9.31 10.78 16.23
CA ALA A 273 8.73 9.75 17.08
C ALA A 273 9.72 8.60 17.34
N LEU A 274 10.41 8.11 16.31
CA LEU A 274 11.42 7.06 16.46
C LEU A 274 12.52 7.47 17.45
N SER A 275 12.93 8.74 17.45
CA SER A 275 13.94 9.24 18.41
C SER A 275 13.45 9.24 19.87
N GLN A 276 12.13 9.25 20.09
CA GLN A 276 11.53 9.23 21.44
C GLN A 276 11.19 7.83 21.91
N ILE A 277 10.71 6.98 20.96
CA ILE A 277 10.26 5.60 21.23
C ILE A 277 11.45 4.66 21.42
N ILE A 278 12.44 4.82 20.53
CA ILE A 278 13.64 3.99 20.54
C ILE A 278 14.72 4.82 21.23
N ASP A 279 15.11 4.46 22.45
CA ASP A 279 16.23 5.11 23.16
C ASP A 279 17.51 5.01 22.30
N ILE A 280 17.70 6.06 21.47
CA ILE A 280 18.86 6.19 20.60
C ILE A 280 19.98 6.78 21.46
N ARG A 281 20.59 5.95 22.30
CA ARG A 281 21.88 6.25 22.93
C ARG A 281 23.02 5.68 22.11
#